data_50b1b3560eaf2b3fea78a7d3a3f7f7fa
#
_entry.id   50b1b3560eaf2b3fea78a7d3a3f7f7fa
#
_cell.length_a   1.000
_cell.length_b   1.000
_cell.length_c   1.000
_cell.angle_alpha   90.00
_cell.angle_beta   90.00
_cell.angle_gamma   90.00
#
_symmetry.space_group_name_H-M   'P 1'
#
loop_
_entity.id
_entity.type
_entity.pdbx_description
1 polymer ?
#
loop_
_entity_poly.entity_id
_entity_poly.type
_entity_poly.pdbx_seq_one_letter_code
_entity_poly.pdbx_strand_id
1 'polypeptide(L)'
;MVHGHVAKTPHSSNIYVQTTMVDMYVKCTHLECAHQLFDEMLVRDLASWNAIISGFARDGYLEKVSLLFRRMRVDDGVVPDSVTVMDLTRLASGMKHAMFLHSVHCFGLNSGFEKDVSVANTFISCYAKCGEFRSVERIFLGIGSGTLSVVSWNAVIAGFANFEELDKVVQFYLKILRDGYKPDLNTILNLLSSFASPEFLSHGVAVHVHVVKLGCDVNIRLLNTLVSMYSKCRDINSA
;
A
#
# COMPACT_ATOMS: atom_id res chain seq x y z
N MET A 1 17.88 -16.80 23.70
CA MET A 1 18.82 -16.24 24.69
C MET A 1 18.32 -14.91 25.29
N VAL A 2 17.98 -13.88 24.51
CA VAL A 2 17.53 -12.58 25.03
C VAL A 2 16.26 -12.69 25.88
N HIS A 3 15.23 -13.39 25.43
CA HIS A 3 13.98 -13.61 26.19
C HIS A 3 14.24 -14.20 27.57
N GLY A 4 15.00 -15.31 27.65
CA GLY A 4 15.28 -15.95 28.94
C GLY A 4 16.11 -15.08 29.89
N HIS A 5 16.86 -14.10 29.38
CA HIS A 5 17.56 -13.12 30.21
C HIS A 5 16.59 -12.05 30.71
N VAL A 6 15.76 -11.48 29.83
CA VAL A 6 14.79 -10.45 30.19
C VAL A 6 13.74 -10.97 31.19
N ALA A 7 13.26 -12.20 31.02
CA ALA A 7 12.29 -12.83 31.92
C ALA A 7 12.79 -12.95 33.37
N LYS A 8 14.11 -12.92 33.57
CA LYS A 8 14.75 -12.97 34.91
C LYS A 8 15.07 -11.58 35.49
N THR A 9 14.74 -10.52 34.78
CA THR A 9 15.00 -9.14 35.22
C THR A 9 13.76 -8.48 35.83
N PRO A 10 13.91 -7.46 36.69
CA PRO A 10 12.78 -6.68 37.20
C PRO A 10 11.98 -5.95 36.10
N HIS A 11 12.51 -5.90 34.88
CA HIS A 11 11.90 -5.24 33.74
C HIS A 11 10.98 -6.16 32.91
N SER A 12 10.82 -7.44 33.29
CA SER A 12 9.99 -8.42 32.57
C SER A 12 8.52 -7.98 32.43
N SER A 13 8.00 -7.22 33.38
CA SER A 13 6.62 -6.71 33.40
C SER A 13 6.49 -5.31 32.76
N ASN A 14 7.58 -4.72 32.27
CA ASN A 14 7.53 -3.42 31.63
C ASN A 14 6.92 -3.52 30.23
N ILE A 15 5.83 -2.77 29.97
CA ILE A 15 5.08 -2.82 28.71
C ILE A 15 5.95 -2.53 27.49
N TYR A 16 6.88 -1.58 27.56
CA TYR A 16 7.79 -1.25 26.46
C TYR A 16 8.73 -2.40 26.13
N VAL A 17 9.24 -3.08 27.15
CA VAL A 17 10.10 -4.26 26.98
C VAL A 17 9.31 -5.41 26.36
N GLN A 18 8.13 -5.71 26.90
CA GLN A 18 7.26 -6.77 26.36
C GLN A 18 6.84 -6.49 24.92
N THR A 19 6.41 -5.26 24.60
CA THR A 19 6.05 -4.85 23.22
C THR A 19 7.23 -4.99 22.27
N THR A 20 8.45 -4.55 22.70
CA THR A 20 9.66 -4.72 21.88
C THR A 20 10.01 -6.18 21.64
N MET A 21 9.78 -7.05 22.63
CA MET A 21 10.00 -8.48 22.48
C MET A 21 8.98 -9.14 21.54
N VAL A 22 7.69 -8.72 21.62
CA VAL A 22 6.66 -9.15 20.65
C VAL A 22 7.08 -8.76 19.24
N ASP A 23 7.48 -7.49 19.02
CA ASP A 23 7.93 -6.99 17.73
C ASP A 23 9.19 -7.72 17.22
N MET A 24 10.14 -8.04 18.11
CA MET A 24 11.31 -8.84 17.77
C MET A 24 10.91 -10.23 17.28
N TYR A 25 10.03 -10.95 17.99
CA TYR A 25 9.57 -12.27 17.57
C TYR A 25 8.80 -12.21 16.24
N VAL A 26 7.96 -11.21 16.06
CA VAL A 26 7.27 -10.93 14.80
C VAL A 26 8.27 -10.72 13.65
N LYS A 27 9.31 -9.91 13.84
CA LYS A 27 10.35 -9.66 12.83
C LYS A 27 11.21 -10.89 12.53
N CYS A 28 11.38 -11.76 13.51
CA CYS A 28 12.06 -13.04 13.35
C CYS A 28 11.16 -14.16 12.81
N THR A 29 9.92 -13.87 12.42
CA THR A 29 8.92 -14.84 11.91
C THR A 29 8.50 -15.92 12.92
N HIS A 30 8.75 -15.71 14.20
CA HIS A 30 8.33 -16.60 15.28
C HIS A 30 6.98 -16.17 15.87
N LEU A 31 5.92 -16.21 15.02
CA LEU A 31 4.59 -15.65 15.36
C LEU A 31 3.94 -16.34 16.56
N GLU A 32 4.12 -17.64 16.75
CA GLU A 32 3.57 -18.36 17.89
C GLU A 32 4.19 -17.89 19.21
N CYS A 33 5.52 -17.67 19.23
CA CYS A 33 6.20 -17.12 20.41
C CYS A 33 5.78 -15.67 20.67
N ALA A 34 5.59 -14.89 19.60
CA ALA A 34 5.08 -13.51 19.71
C ALA A 34 3.68 -13.49 20.32
N HIS A 35 2.81 -14.39 19.85
CA HIS A 35 1.43 -14.50 20.33
C HIS A 35 1.35 -14.96 21.78
N GLN A 36 2.13 -15.99 22.16
CA GLN A 36 2.20 -16.44 23.53
C GLN A 36 2.64 -15.32 24.48
N LEU A 37 3.73 -14.62 24.14
CA LEU A 37 4.19 -13.48 24.95
C LEU A 37 3.15 -12.37 25.03
N PHE A 38 2.47 -12.08 23.91
CA PHE A 38 1.40 -11.09 23.85
C PHE A 38 0.21 -11.48 24.76
N ASP A 39 -0.14 -12.76 24.81
CA ASP A 39 -1.21 -13.26 25.70
C ASP A 39 -0.82 -13.19 27.18
N GLU A 40 0.46 -13.33 27.52
CA GLU A 40 0.99 -13.20 28.88
C GLU A 40 1.06 -11.73 29.36
N MET A 41 0.92 -10.74 28.46
CA MET A 41 0.92 -9.33 28.85
C MET A 41 -0.30 -8.98 29.70
N LEU A 42 -0.07 -8.40 30.86
CA LEU A 42 -1.15 -7.92 31.76
C LEU A 42 -1.85 -6.68 31.22
N VAL A 43 -1.10 -5.80 30.57
CA VAL A 43 -1.60 -4.58 29.94
C VAL A 43 -1.13 -4.57 28.49
N ARG A 44 -2.05 -4.29 27.57
CA ARG A 44 -1.78 -4.20 26.14
C ARG A 44 -2.16 -2.79 25.66
N ASP A 45 -1.18 -2.09 25.14
CA ASP A 45 -1.40 -0.78 24.51
C ASP A 45 -1.55 -0.89 22.99
N LEU A 46 -1.80 0.23 22.34
CA LEU A 46 -1.93 0.30 20.89
C LEU A 46 -0.68 -0.24 20.16
N ALA A 47 0.51 0.03 20.70
CA ALA A 47 1.76 -0.41 20.08
C ALA A 47 1.90 -1.95 20.10
N SER A 48 1.57 -2.59 21.22
CA SER A 48 1.59 -4.04 21.34
C SER A 48 0.55 -4.73 20.45
N TRP A 49 -0.65 -4.14 20.34
CA TRP A 49 -1.68 -4.59 19.41
C TRP A 49 -1.25 -4.45 17.95
N ASN A 50 -0.69 -3.29 17.56
CA ASN A 50 -0.19 -3.10 16.21
C ASN A 50 0.95 -4.07 15.87
N ALA A 51 1.87 -4.33 16.80
CA ALA A 51 2.97 -5.27 16.58
C ALA A 51 2.45 -6.68 16.23
N ILE A 52 1.50 -7.21 17.01
CA ILE A 52 1.00 -8.57 16.78
C ILE A 52 0.09 -8.66 15.56
N ILE A 53 -0.80 -7.68 15.34
CA ILE A 53 -1.69 -7.64 14.17
C ILE A 53 -0.86 -7.51 12.89
N SER A 54 0.13 -6.60 12.83
CA SER A 54 1.02 -6.42 11.67
C SER A 54 1.78 -7.70 11.34
N GLY A 55 2.24 -8.44 12.36
CA GLY A 55 2.92 -9.71 12.16
C GLY A 55 2.05 -10.74 11.45
N PHE A 56 0.89 -11.04 12.01
CA PHE A 56 -0.03 -12.01 11.43
C PHE A 56 -0.62 -11.52 10.09
N ALA A 57 -0.84 -10.21 9.92
CA ALA A 57 -1.33 -9.63 8.66
C ALA A 57 -0.31 -9.79 7.52
N ARG A 58 0.97 -9.54 7.79
CA ARG A 58 2.05 -9.71 6.81
C ARG A 58 2.15 -11.14 6.28
N ASP A 59 1.95 -12.13 7.17
CA ASP A 59 2.06 -13.54 6.83
C ASP A 59 0.72 -14.14 6.34
N GLY A 60 -0.35 -13.31 6.20
CA GLY A 60 -1.60 -13.71 5.55
C GLY A 60 -2.62 -14.45 6.45
N TYR A 61 -2.49 -14.40 7.76
CA TYR A 61 -3.38 -15.11 8.70
C TYR A 61 -4.70 -14.34 8.95
N LEU A 62 -5.58 -14.30 7.93
CA LEU A 62 -6.82 -13.48 7.96
C LEU A 62 -7.72 -13.79 9.16
N GLU A 63 -7.98 -15.06 9.46
CA GLU A 63 -8.85 -15.45 10.58
C GLU A 63 -8.28 -15.00 11.93
N LYS A 64 -6.97 -15.21 12.12
CA LYS A 64 -6.28 -14.81 13.34
C LYS A 64 -6.30 -13.30 13.52
N VAL A 65 -6.01 -12.55 12.45
CA VAL A 65 -6.07 -11.08 12.46
C VAL A 65 -7.47 -10.57 12.76
N SER A 66 -8.50 -11.18 12.19
CA SER A 66 -9.89 -10.83 12.46
C SER A 66 -10.28 -11.01 13.92
N LEU A 67 -9.81 -12.11 14.55
CA LEU A 67 -10.01 -12.38 15.97
C LEU A 67 -9.24 -11.39 16.85
N LEU A 68 -7.98 -11.12 16.53
CA LEU A 68 -7.15 -10.14 17.23
C LEU A 68 -7.75 -8.73 17.15
N PHE A 69 -8.17 -8.33 15.98
CA PHE A 69 -8.81 -7.01 15.76
C PHE A 69 -10.12 -6.86 16.56
N ARG A 70 -10.93 -7.93 16.62
CA ARG A 70 -12.13 -7.93 17.45
C ARG A 70 -11.78 -7.83 18.95
N ARG A 71 -10.81 -8.64 19.42
CA ARG A 71 -10.35 -8.63 20.82
C ARG A 71 -9.81 -7.27 21.22
N MET A 72 -8.96 -6.64 20.38
CA MET A 72 -8.44 -5.29 20.60
C MET A 72 -9.54 -4.29 20.91
N ARG A 73 -10.64 -4.32 20.12
CA ARG A 73 -11.72 -3.32 20.21
C ARG A 73 -12.74 -3.63 21.30
N VAL A 74 -13.09 -4.90 21.47
CA VAL A 74 -14.21 -5.32 22.32
C VAL A 74 -13.75 -5.68 23.71
N ASP A 75 -12.69 -6.46 23.83
CA ASP A 75 -12.24 -6.99 25.11
C ASP A 75 -11.31 -5.99 25.83
N ASP A 76 -10.34 -5.45 25.13
CA ASP A 76 -9.36 -4.52 25.70
C ASP A 76 -9.75 -3.03 25.50
N GLY A 77 -10.77 -2.74 24.68
CA GLY A 77 -11.26 -1.37 24.43
C GLY A 77 -10.25 -0.44 23.76
N VAL A 78 -9.21 -0.99 23.12
CA VAL A 78 -8.16 -0.21 22.45
C VAL A 78 -8.66 0.26 21.09
N VAL A 79 -8.57 1.58 20.84
CA VAL A 79 -9.00 2.18 19.58
C VAL A 79 -7.92 1.97 18.52
N PRO A 80 -8.26 1.30 17.38
CA PRO A 80 -7.35 1.14 16.25
C PRO A 80 -6.93 2.49 15.65
N ASP A 81 -5.70 2.58 15.17
CA ASP A 81 -5.17 3.76 14.45
C ASP A 81 -5.04 3.51 12.94
N SER A 82 -4.44 4.47 12.23
CA SER A 82 -4.18 4.37 10.79
C SER A 82 -3.28 3.19 10.43
N VAL A 83 -2.33 2.82 11.29
CA VAL A 83 -1.44 1.67 11.07
C VAL A 83 -2.24 0.37 11.06
N THR A 84 -3.08 0.18 12.09
CA THR A 84 -3.99 -0.97 12.17
C THR A 84 -4.85 -1.09 10.90
N VAL A 85 -5.49 0.03 10.48
CA VAL A 85 -6.36 0.07 9.28
C VAL A 85 -5.58 -0.27 8.01
N MET A 86 -4.38 0.27 7.84
CA MET A 86 -3.54 -0.01 6.67
C MET A 86 -3.11 -1.48 6.60
N ASP A 87 -2.76 -2.10 7.72
CA ASP A 87 -2.34 -3.50 7.76
C ASP A 87 -3.51 -4.46 7.46
N LEU A 88 -4.69 -4.18 8.01
CA LEU A 88 -5.92 -4.92 7.68
C LEU A 88 -6.28 -4.78 6.18
N THR A 89 -6.11 -3.59 5.63
CA THR A 89 -6.36 -3.29 4.21
C THR A 89 -5.40 -4.08 3.30
N ARG A 90 -4.11 -4.10 3.64
CA ARG A 90 -3.09 -4.85 2.90
C ARG A 90 -3.33 -6.37 2.96
N LEU A 91 -3.70 -6.88 4.14
CA LEU A 91 -4.06 -8.27 4.32
C LEU A 91 -5.25 -8.66 3.42
N ALA A 92 -6.34 -7.87 3.48
CA ALA A 92 -7.53 -8.10 2.67
C ALA A 92 -7.21 -8.18 1.17
N SER A 93 -6.38 -7.26 0.69
CA SER A 93 -5.94 -7.20 -0.70
C SER A 93 -5.03 -8.38 -1.06
N GLY A 94 -4.08 -8.75 -0.21
CA GLY A 94 -3.18 -9.90 -0.42
C GLY A 94 -3.93 -11.21 -0.55
N MET A 95 -4.99 -11.37 0.23
CA MET A 95 -5.89 -12.52 0.18
C MET A 95 -6.98 -12.42 -0.91
N LYS A 96 -7.02 -11.31 -1.65
CA LYS A 96 -8.09 -10.98 -2.62
C LYS A 96 -9.50 -11.09 -2.03
N HIS A 97 -9.63 -10.76 -0.75
CA HIS A 97 -10.88 -10.88 -0.01
C HIS A 97 -11.67 -9.56 -0.02
N ALA A 98 -12.40 -9.30 -1.11
CA ALA A 98 -13.09 -8.04 -1.35
C ALA A 98 -14.06 -7.65 -0.22
N MET A 99 -14.84 -8.59 0.31
CA MET A 99 -15.79 -8.29 1.40
C MET A 99 -15.08 -7.81 2.67
N PHE A 100 -13.95 -8.42 3.04
CA PHE A 100 -13.18 -7.96 4.19
C PHE A 100 -12.57 -6.59 3.93
N LEU A 101 -12.06 -6.34 2.71
CA LEU A 101 -11.56 -5.02 2.29
C LEU A 101 -12.64 -3.95 2.42
N HIS A 102 -13.86 -4.22 1.95
CA HIS A 102 -14.99 -3.29 2.11
C HIS A 102 -15.35 -3.06 3.58
N SER A 103 -15.34 -4.09 4.42
CA SER A 103 -15.63 -3.96 5.85
C SER A 103 -14.58 -3.08 6.57
N VAL A 104 -13.30 -3.26 6.24
CA VAL A 104 -12.20 -2.43 6.76
C VAL A 104 -12.33 -0.99 6.28
N HIS A 105 -12.71 -0.79 5.02
CA HIS A 105 -12.95 0.55 4.46
C HIS A 105 -14.11 1.25 5.17
N CYS A 106 -15.26 0.57 5.35
CA CYS A 106 -16.39 1.13 6.11
C CYS A 106 -15.98 1.49 7.54
N PHE A 107 -15.16 0.64 8.20
CA PHE A 107 -14.61 0.98 9.50
C PHE A 107 -13.73 2.23 9.45
N GLY A 108 -12.84 2.33 8.46
CA GLY A 108 -11.97 3.50 8.26
C GLY A 108 -12.76 4.80 8.08
N LEU A 109 -13.81 4.77 7.27
CA LEU A 109 -14.70 5.91 7.06
C LEU A 109 -15.39 6.33 8.36
N ASN A 110 -15.99 5.38 9.08
CA ASN A 110 -16.71 5.64 10.33
C ASN A 110 -15.78 6.15 11.46
N SER A 111 -14.48 5.84 11.35
CA SER A 111 -13.46 6.28 12.31
C SER A 111 -12.76 7.57 11.91
N GLY A 112 -13.15 8.20 10.80
CA GLY A 112 -12.63 9.50 10.34
C GLY A 112 -11.29 9.40 9.61
N PHE A 113 -10.86 8.21 9.19
CA PHE A 113 -9.59 8.02 8.47
C PHE A 113 -9.67 8.41 6.98
N GLU A 114 -10.83 8.85 6.48
CA GLU A 114 -10.96 9.32 5.10
C GLU A 114 -10.09 10.54 4.77
N LYS A 115 -9.69 11.30 5.78
CA LYS A 115 -8.81 12.48 5.65
C LYS A 115 -7.32 12.14 5.70
N ASP A 116 -6.98 10.92 6.12
CA ASP A 116 -5.59 10.45 6.15
C ASP A 116 -5.18 9.98 4.74
N VAL A 117 -4.33 10.76 4.09
CA VAL A 117 -3.85 10.49 2.72
C VAL A 117 -3.11 9.16 2.63
N SER A 118 -2.41 8.73 3.69
CA SER A 118 -1.69 7.46 3.71
C SER A 118 -2.65 6.27 3.72
N VAL A 119 -3.72 6.38 4.50
CA VAL A 119 -4.81 5.40 4.53
C VAL A 119 -5.54 5.36 3.18
N ALA A 120 -5.90 6.52 2.64
CA ALA A 120 -6.56 6.61 1.33
C ALA A 120 -5.71 6.01 0.22
N ASN A 121 -4.41 6.32 0.15
CA ASN A 121 -3.48 5.74 -0.82
C ASN A 121 -3.35 4.22 -0.66
N THR A 122 -3.40 3.72 0.58
CA THR A 122 -3.40 2.27 0.85
C THR A 122 -4.68 1.63 0.31
N PHE A 123 -5.85 2.21 0.55
CA PHE A 123 -7.11 1.72 -0.03
C PHE A 123 -7.09 1.75 -1.56
N ILE A 124 -6.65 2.86 -2.18
CA ILE A 124 -6.51 2.98 -3.64
C ILE A 124 -5.67 1.82 -4.19
N SER A 125 -4.46 1.63 -3.64
CA SER A 125 -3.55 0.56 -4.07
C SER A 125 -4.16 -0.84 -3.89
N CYS A 126 -4.86 -1.06 -2.79
CA CYS A 126 -5.44 -2.36 -2.47
C CYS A 126 -6.69 -2.67 -3.30
N TYR A 127 -7.59 -1.70 -3.49
CA TYR A 127 -8.73 -1.86 -4.39
C TYR A 127 -8.29 -2.05 -5.84
N ALA A 128 -7.26 -1.33 -6.28
CA ALA A 128 -6.69 -1.52 -7.61
C ALA A 128 -6.19 -2.96 -7.81
N LYS A 129 -5.47 -3.53 -6.82
CA LYS A 129 -5.02 -4.94 -6.87
C LYS A 129 -6.16 -5.96 -6.91
N CYS A 130 -7.34 -5.58 -6.42
CA CYS A 130 -8.55 -6.40 -6.47
C CYS A 130 -9.40 -6.17 -7.74
N GLY A 131 -9.01 -5.24 -8.63
CA GLY A 131 -9.78 -4.88 -9.83
C GLY A 131 -11.01 -4.01 -9.54
N GLU A 132 -11.12 -3.45 -8.33
CA GLU A 132 -12.26 -2.65 -7.88
C GLU A 132 -12.12 -1.16 -8.27
N PHE A 133 -12.05 -0.88 -9.57
CA PHE A 133 -11.73 0.45 -10.11
C PHE A 133 -12.71 1.54 -9.74
N ARG A 134 -14.00 1.22 -9.57
CA ARG A 134 -15.00 2.20 -9.11
C ARG A 134 -14.68 2.71 -7.70
N SER A 135 -14.19 1.83 -6.85
CA SER A 135 -13.76 2.19 -5.49
C SER A 135 -12.49 3.04 -5.53
N VAL A 136 -11.54 2.71 -6.40
CA VAL A 136 -10.32 3.51 -6.64
C VAL A 136 -10.66 4.94 -7.04
N GLU A 137 -11.51 5.12 -8.08
CA GLU A 137 -11.92 6.45 -8.55
C GLU A 137 -12.66 7.24 -7.46
N ARG A 138 -13.58 6.60 -6.74
CA ARG A 138 -14.36 7.24 -5.67
C ARG A 138 -13.46 7.77 -4.57
N ILE A 139 -12.51 6.94 -4.09
CA ILE A 139 -11.59 7.34 -3.02
C ILE A 139 -10.70 8.47 -3.52
N PHE A 140 -10.12 8.32 -4.72
CA PHE A 140 -9.23 9.33 -5.29
C PHE A 140 -9.93 10.69 -5.47
N LEU A 141 -11.16 10.70 -5.97
CA LEU A 141 -11.96 11.92 -6.15
C LEU A 141 -12.43 12.51 -4.81
N GLY A 142 -12.59 11.67 -3.79
CA GLY A 142 -12.95 12.08 -2.42
C GLY A 142 -11.82 12.76 -1.66
N ILE A 143 -10.56 12.49 -2.04
CA ILE A 143 -9.40 13.22 -1.48
C ILE A 143 -9.45 14.65 -2.00
N GLY A 144 -9.47 15.63 -1.10
CA GLY A 144 -9.46 17.04 -1.50
C GLY A 144 -8.24 17.40 -2.36
N SER A 145 -8.42 18.23 -3.37
CA SER A 145 -7.36 18.59 -4.33
C SER A 145 -6.09 19.17 -3.68
N GLY A 146 -6.21 19.79 -2.50
CA GLY A 146 -5.05 20.32 -1.75
C GLY A 146 -4.27 19.28 -0.94
N THR A 147 -4.76 18.04 -0.84
CA THR A 147 -4.14 16.95 -0.07
C THR A 147 -3.56 15.84 -0.95
N LEU A 148 -3.91 15.82 -2.24
CA LEU A 148 -3.33 14.90 -3.21
C LEU A 148 -1.81 15.10 -3.34
N SER A 149 -1.09 14.01 -3.40
CA SER A 149 0.36 13.99 -3.66
C SER A 149 0.67 13.18 -4.91
N VAL A 150 1.89 13.30 -5.44
CA VAL A 150 2.35 12.45 -6.55
C VAL A 150 2.24 10.96 -6.22
N VAL A 151 2.35 10.59 -4.93
CA VAL A 151 2.15 9.21 -4.47
C VAL A 151 0.71 8.75 -4.70
N SER A 152 -0.29 9.61 -4.47
CA SER A 152 -1.71 9.30 -4.73
C SER A 152 -1.96 9.03 -6.22
N TRP A 153 -1.39 9.89 -7.08
CA TRP A 153 -1.45 9.73 -8.54
C TRP A 153 -0.77 8.44 -9.01
N ASN A 154 0.42 8.15 -8.48
CA ASN A 154 1.15 6.92 -8.80
C ASN A 154 0.38 5.67 -8.40
N ALA A 155 -0.29 5.67 -7.25
CA ALA A 155 -1.11 4.54 -6.80
C ALA A 155 -2.25 4.24 -7.77
N VAL A 156 -2.93 5.28 -8.26
CA VAL A 156 -4.02 5.13 -9.25
C VAL A 156 -3.50 4.68 -10.60
N ILE A 157 -2.48 5.35 -11.14
CA ILE A 157 -1.90 5.03 -12.47
C ILE A 157 -1.36 3.60 -12.48
N ALA A 158 -0.58 3.21 -11.45
CA ALA A 158 -0.07 1.85 -11.33
C ALA A 158 -1.20 0.81 -11.20
N GLY A 159 -2.26 1.16 -10.49
CA GLY A 159 -3.43 0.29 -10.35
C GLY A 159 -4.08 -0.02 -11.70
N PHE A 160 -4.37 1.00 -12.50
CA PHE A 160 -4.96 0.82 -13.83
C PHE A 160 -3.98 0.14 -14.80
N ALA A 161 -2.69 0.47 -14.74
CA ALA A 161 -1.66 -0.13 -15.60
C ALA A 161 -1.55 -1.65 -15.40
N ASN A 162 -1.65 -2.15 -14.16
CA ASN A 162 -1.57 -3.59 -13.85
C ASN A 162 -2.74 -4.41 -14.41
N PHE A 163 -3.85 -3.76 -14.79
CA PHE A 163 -5.03 -4.42 -15.35
C PHE A 163 -5.28 -4.04 -16.82
N GLU A 164 -4.28 -3.43 -17.45
CA GLU A 164 -4.32 -3.05 -18.86
C GLU A 164 -5.48 -2.06 -19.21
N GLU A 165 -5.95 -1.31 -18.22
CA GLU A 165 -6.95 -0.24 -18.37
C GLU A 165 -6.28 1.03 -18.93
N LEU A 166 -5.73 0.92 -20.14
CA LEU A 166 -4.80 1.90 -20.72
C LEU A 166 -5.43 3.27 -20.95
N ASP A 167 -6.70 3.33 -21.35
CA ASP A 167 -7.43 4.58 -21.50
C ASP A 167 -7.49 5.37 -20.19
N LYS A 168 -7.68 4.65 -19.07
CA LYS A 168 -7.66 5.25 -17.73
C LYS A 168 -6.26 5.71 -17.34
N VAL A 169 -5.24 4.93 -17.64
CA VAL A 169 -3.84 5.30 -17.41
C VAL A 169 -3.52 6.63 -18.09
N VAL A 170 -3.84 6.76 -19.38
CA VAL A 170 -3.63 8.01 -20.16
C VAL A 170 -4.49 9.15 -19.60
N GLN A 171 -5.75 8.90 -19.27
CA GLN A 171 -6.65 9.90 -18.69
C GLN A 171 -6.09 10.46 -17.38
N PHE A 172 -5.62 9.62 -16.46
CA PHE A 172 -5.05 10.06 -15.20
C PHE A 172 -3.70 10.75 -15.39
N TYR A 173 -2.89 10.33 -16.37
CA TYR A 173 -1.66 11.04 -16.71
C TYR A 173 -1.92 12.45 -17.24
N LEU A 174 -2.88 12.63 -18.12
CA LEU A 174 -3.26 13.95 -18.61
C LEU A 174 -3.85 14.82 -17.49
N LYS A 175 -4.55 14.19 -16.55
CA LYS A 175 -5.13 14.88 -15.40
C LYS A 175 -4.06 15.38 -14.43
N ILE A 176 -3.02 14.56 -14.10
CA ILE A 176 -1.92 14.99 -13.23
C ILE A 176 -1.21 16.24 -13.80
N LEU A 177 -1.00 16.27 -15.13
CA LEU A 177 -0.40 17.43 -15.81
C LEU A 177 -1.31 18.67 -15.77
N ARG A 178 -2.61 18.49 -16.00
CA ARG A 178 -3.61 19.57 -15.97
C ARG A 178 -3.76 20.18 -14.59
N ASP A 179 -3.71 19.34 -13.56
CA ASP A 179 -3.83 19.75 -12.16
C ASP A 179 -2.51 20.38 -11.62
N GLY A 180 -1.48 20.51 -12.49
CA GLY A 180 -0.22 21.19 -12.18
C GLY A 180 0.79 20.36 -11.38
N TYR A 181 0.53 19.06 -11.16
CA TYR A 181 1.51 18.18 -10.54
C TYR A 181 2.60 17.79 -11.53
N LYS A 182 3.82 17.62 -11.02
CA LYS A 182 4.95 17.12 -11.82
C LYS A 182 5.03 15.60 -11.66
N PRO A 183 4.83 14.82 -12.76
CA PRO A 183 5.08 13.39 -12.74
C PRO A 183 6.51 13.09 -12.28
N ASP A 184 6.67 12.12 -11.42
CA ASP A 184 7.98 11.61 -11.02
C ASP A 184 8.42 10.43 -11.90
N LEU A 185 9.62 9.91 -11.64
CA LEU A 185 10.16 8.76 -12.37
C LEU A 185 9.21 7.54 -12.30
N ASN A 186 8.57 7.30 -11.15
CA ASN A 186 7.65 6.16 -11.00
C ASN A 186 6.38 6.34 -11.83
N THR A 187 5.84 7.56 -11.91
CA THR A 187 4.72 7.89 -12.81
C THR A 187 5.06 7.50 -14.26
N ILE A 188 6.22 7.94 -14.73
CA ILE A 188 6.68 7.70 -16.11
C ILE A 188 6.93 6.21 -16.36
N LEU A 189 7.59 5.51 -15.42
CA LEU A 189 7.86 4.08 -15.55
C LEU A 189 6.56 3.26 -15.62
N ASN A 190 5.58 3.54 -14.76
CA ASN A 190 4.28 2.87 -14.78
C ASN A 190 3.56 3.09 -16.11
N LEU A 191 3.59 4.33 -16.60
CA LEU A 191 2.97 4.71 -17.86
C LEU A 191 3.59 3.98 -19.05
N LEU A 192 4.91 4.08 -19.22
CA LEU A 192 5.63 3.42 -20.32
C LEU A 192 5.53 1.90 -20.28
N SER A 193 5.56 1.32 -19.06
CA SER A 193 5.43 -0.14 -18.90
C SER A 193 4.06 -0.67 -19.32
N SER A 194 3.02 0.17 -19.24
CA SER A 194 1.66 -0.20 -19.65
C SER A 194 1.46 -0.20 -21.17
N PHE A 195 2.27 0.56 -21.93
CA PHE A 195 2.16 0.62 -23.39
C PHE A 195 2.84 -0.59 -24.03
N ALA A 196 2.04 -1.64 -24.24
CA ALA A 196 2.52 -2.94 -24.74
C ALA A 196 1.97 -3.33 -26.12
N SER A 197 1.23 -2.44 -26.80
CA SER A 197 0.67 -2.69 -28.12
C SER A 197 0.93 -1.53 -29.09
N PRO A 198 0.95 -1.77 -30.42
CA PRO A 198 1.20 -0.76 -31.44
C PRO A 198 0.24 0.44 -31.40
N GLU A 199 -0.97 0.24 -30.91
CA GLU A 199 -2.00 1.28 -30.79
C GLU A 199 -1.57 2.43 -29.87
N PHE A 200 -0.72 2.12 -28.87
CA PHE A 200 -0.23 3.11 -27.89
C PHE A 200 1.13 3.71 -28.24
N LEU A 201 1.69 3.39 -29.41
CA LEU A 201 2.97 3.93 -29.85
C LEU A 201 3.00 5.47 -29.81
N SER A 202 1.94 6.12 -30.32
CA SER A 202 1.84 7.57 -30.34
C SER A 202 1.87 8.18 -28.92
N HIS A 203 1.23 7.53 -27.95
CA HIS A 203 1.26 7.93 -26.55
C HIS A 203 2.65 7.72 -25.94
N GLY A 204 3.29 6.59 -26.26
CA GLY A 204 4.65 6.28 -25.83
C GLY A 204 5.66 7.32 -26.33
N VAL A 205 5.56 7.70 -27.61
CA VAL A 205 6.40 8.76 -28.19
C VAL A 205 6.16 10.11 -27.51
N ALA A 206 4.91 10.47 -27.23
CA ALA A 206 4.59 11.72 -26.53
C ALA A 206 5.18 11.75 -25.12
N VAL A 207 5.11 10.63 -24.39
CA VAL A 207 5.74 10.48 -23.07
C VAL A 207 7.26 10.55 -23.16
N HIS A 208 7.88 9.91 -24.16
CA HIS A 208 9.33 9.98 -24.38
C HIS A 208 9.78 11.43 -24.61
N VAL A 209 9.08 12.19 -25.49
CA VAL A 209 9.35 13.62 -25.69
C VAL A 209 9.24 14.40 -24.38
N HIS A 210 8.26 14.08 -23.54
CA HIS A 210 8.10 14.74 -22.23
C HIS A 210 9.28 14.40 -21.30
N VAL A 211 9.75 13.16 -21.27
CA VAL A 211 10.90 12.70 -20.51
C VAL A 211 12.18 13.48 -20.88
N VAL A 212 12.43 13.63 -22.17
CA VAL A 212 13.58 14.41 -22.69
C VAL A 212 13.49 15.87 -22.20
N LYS A 213 12.30 16.48 -22.26
CA LYS A 213 12.09 17.86 -21.78
C LYS A 213 12.30 18.00 -20.27
N LEU A 214 12.08 16.94 -19.50
CA LEU A 214 12.32 16.92 -18.06
C LEU A 214 13.79 16.67 -17.69
N GLY A 215 14.66 16.35 -18.67
CA GLY A 215 16.07 16.02 -18.44
C GLY A 215 16.28 14.70 -17.69
N CYS A 216 15.33 13.78 -17.77
CA CYS A 216 15.38 12.48 -17.08
C CYS A 216 15.93 11.34 -17.95
N ASP A 217 16.41 11.65 -19.16
CA ASP A 217 16.88 10.76 -20.20
C ASP A 217 18.16 9.96 -19.85
N VAL A 218 18.87 10.34 -18.79
CA VAL A 218 20.09 9.65 -18.31
C VAL A 218 19.78 8.47 -17.35
N ASN A 219 18.53 8.21 -16.99
CA ASN A 219 18.20 7.15 -16.04
C ASN A 219 18.12 5.78 -16.73
N ILE A 220 19.02 4.85 -16.36
CA ILE A 220 19.12 3.50 -16.96
C ILE A 220 17.78 2.72 -16.89
N ARG A 221 17.04 2.82 -15.78
CA ARG A 221 15.73 2.13 -15.66
C ARG A 221 14.75 2.67 -16.67
N LEU A 222 14.75 3.99 -16.87
CA LEU A 222 13.89 4.65 -17.84
C LEU A 222 14.25 4.29 -19.26
N LEU A 223 15.54 4.30 -19.61
CA LEU A 223 16.01 3.89 -20.93
C LEU A 223 15.62 2.44 -21.25
N ASN A 224 15.83 1.51 -20.31
CA ASN A 224 15.42 0.12 -20.48
C ASN A 224 13.88 -0.01 -20.66
N THR A 225 13.12 0.82 -19.98
CA THR A 225 11.65 0.82 -20.11
C THR A 225 11.22 1.38 -21.47
N LEU A 226 11.87 2.43 -21.96
CA LEU A 226 11.64 2.98 -23.31
C LEU A 226 11.95 1.94 -24.39
N VAL A 227 13.13 1.29 -24.32
CA VAL A 227 13.50 0.22 -25.26
C VAL A 227 12.44 -0.90 -25.25
N SER A 228 12.02 -1.33 -24.05
CA SER A 228 10.98 -2.34 -23.91
C SER A 228 9.64 -1.90 -24.52
N MET A 229 9.24 -0.64 -24.30
CA MET A 229 8.01 -0.08 -24.85
C MET A 229 8.05 -0.04 -26.39
N TYR A 230 9.10 0.51 -27.00
CA TYR A 230 9.24 0.57 -28.46
C TYR A 230 9.27 -0.85 -29.08
N SER A 231 9.99 -1.78 -28.46
CA SER A 231 10.02 -3.17 -28.90
C SER A 231 8.64 -3.82 -28.88
N LYS A 232 7.87 -3.63 -27.81
CA LYS A 232 6.49 -4.16 -27.69
C LYS A 232 5.54 -3.48 -28.68
N CYS A 233 5.71 -2.19 -28.93
CA CYS A 233 4.94 -1.45 -29.93
C CYS A 233 5.40 -1.74 -31.38
N ARG A 234 6.37 -2.65 -31.60
CA ARG A 234 6.92 -3.04 -32.91
C ARG A 234 7.62 -1.90 -33.67
N ASP A 235 8.10 -0.90 -32.98
CA ASP A 235 8.93 0.19 -33.54
C ASP A 235 10.38 -0.02 -33.12
N ILE A 236 11.05 -0.96 -33.81
CA ILE A 236 12.44 -1.36 -33.51
C ILE A 236 13.44 -0.26 -33.91
N ASN A 237 13.06 0.64 -34.83
CA ASN A 237 13.96 1.71 -35.27
C ASN A 237 14.09 2.84 -34.24
N SER A 238 13.14 2.95 -33.32
CA SER A 238 13.13 3.97 -32.25
C SER A 238 13.58 3.39 -30.90
N ALA A 239 13.84 2.06 -30.79
CA ALA A 239 14.30 1.37 -29.59
C ALA A 239 15.86 1.42 -29.37
#